data_ea85f1494928de600812336709f72f1c
#
_entry.id   ea85f1494928de600812336709f72f1c
#
_cell.length_a   1.000
_cell.length_b   1.000
_cell.length_c   1.000
_cell.angle_alpha   90.00
_cell.angle_beta   90.00
_cell.angle_gamma   90.00
#
_symmetry.space_group_name_H-M   'P 1'
#
loop_
_entity.id
_entity.type
_entity.pdbx_description
1 polymer ?
#
loop_
_entity_poly.entity_id
_entity_poly.type
_entity_poly.pdbx_seq_one_letter_code
_entity_poly.pdbx_strand_id
1 'polypeptide(L)'
;AIAIYLERDGKVLSVRRPETGLMAGLWELPGGEIDAKDEAKDRVQEILLEVVGLELLSAEHLGSVNHLFTHRRLTLEVFRAHVAPKGRVKRQGFDAHKWVAPESLLDLAHAGPTRKALALVGLTDETSARTARKNNAK
;
A
#
# COMPACT_ATOMS: atom_id res chain seq x y z
N ALA A 1 0.90 11.30 -5.70
CA ALA A 1 -0.03 10.25 -5.25
C ALA A 1 0.36 9.75 -3.86
N ILE A 2 -0.56 9.08 -3.21
CA ILE A 2 -0.36 8.52 -1.87
C ILE A 2 -0.54 7.00 -1.94
N ALA A 3 0.33 6.26 -1.24
CA ALA A 3 0.16 4.83 -1.00
C ALA A 3 0.14 4.60 0.51
N ILE A 4 -0.80 3.79 0.98
CA ILE A 4 -1.04 3.61 2.40
C ILE A 4 -0.78 2.15 2.80
N TYR A 5 0.26 1.96 3.62
CA TYR A 5 0.55 0.67 4.25
C TYR A 5 -0.35 0.56 5.49
N LEU A 6 -1.54 0.02 5.27
CA LEU A 6 -2.62 0.01 6.26
C LEU A 6 -2.58 -1.26 7.09
N GLU A 7 -2.27 -1.11 8.37
CA GLU A 7 -2.14 -2.24 9.30
C GLU A 7 -3.34 -2.36 10.22
N ARG A 8 -3.76 -3.60 10.45
CA ARG A 8 -4.78 -3.97 11.45
C ARG A 8 -4.52 -5.40 11.90
N ASP A 9 -4.41 -5.62 13.20
CA ASP A 9 -4.18 -6.94 13.80
C ASP A 9 -2.99 -7.70 13.20
N GLY A 10 -1.91 -6.98 12.93
CA GLY A 10 -0.68 -7.57 12.38
C GLY A 10 -0.75 -7.90 10.90
N LYS A 11 -1.80 -7.50 10.21
CA LYS A 11 -1.97 -7.71 8.77
C LYS A 11 -2.07 -6.40 8.03
N VAL A 12 -1.78 -6.46 6.73
CA VAL A 12 -1.77 -5.30 5.85
C VAL A 12 -2.84 -5.46 4.78
N LEU A 13 -3.58 -4.39 4.53
CA LEU A 13 -4.62 -4.42 3.50
C LEU A 13 -4.01 -4.27 2.11
N SER A 14 -4.30 -5.21 1.23
CA SER A 14 -3.97 -5.14 -0.18
C SER A 14 -5.25 -5.13 -1.00
N VAL A 15 -5.28 -4.33 -2.05
CA VAL A 15 -6.45 -4.21 -2.93
C VAL A 15 -6.04 -4.54 -4.37
N ARG A 16 -6.96 -5.11 -5.14
CA ARG A 16 -6.67 -5.53 -6.52
C ARG A 16 -7.43 -4.65 -7.51
N ARG A 17 -6.70 -4.18 -8.52
CA ARG A 17 -7.31 -3.43 -9.60
C ARG A 17 -8.20 -4.32 -10.46
N PRO A 18 -9.29 -3.75 -11.03
CA PRO A 18 -10.14 -4.50 -11.95
C PRO A 18 -9.35 -5.12 -13.10
N GLU A 19 -9.87 -6.16 -13.70
CA GLU A 19 -9.20 -6.86 -14.80
C GLU A 19 -9.16 -6.07 -16.10
N THR A 20 -9.81 -4.92 -16.15
CA THR A 20 -9.77 -4.01 -17.29
C THR A 20 -9.20 -2.67 -16.83
N GLY A 21 -8.50 -1.98 -17.74
CA GLY A 21 -7.93 -0.67 -17.46
C GLY A 21 -6.45 -0.73 -17.09
N LEU A 22 -5.96 0.37 -16.54
CA LEU A 22 -4.55 0.51 -16.19
C LEU A 22 -4.15 -0.41 -15.05
N MET A 23 -3.03 -1.13 -15.21
CA MET A 23 -2.50 -2.05 -14.20
C MET A 23 -3.49 -3.17 -13.83
N ALA A 24 -4.26 -3.62 -14.82
CA ALA A 24 -5.33 -4.60 -14.62
C ALA A 24 -4.89 -5.84 -13.85
N GLY A 25 -5.69 -6.21 -12.84
CA GLY A 25 -5.47 -7.43 -12.06
C GLY A 25 -4.30 -7.39 -11.09
N LEU A 26 -3.56 -6.29 -11.02
CA LEU A 26 -2.45 -6.17 -10.07
C LEU A 26 -2.93 -5.73 -8.70
N TRP A 27 -2.22 -6.18 -7.68
CA TRP A 27 -2.47 -5.79 -6.31
C TRP A 27 -1.69 -4.53 -5.97
N GLU A 28 -2.22 -3.73 -5.05
CA GLU A 28 -1.56 -2.51 -4.61
C GLU A 28 -1.99 -2.16 -3.19
N LEU A 29 -1.29 -1.20 -2.60
CA LEU A 29 -1.72 -0.59 -1.35
C LEU A 29 -2.86 0.39 -1.64
N PRO A 30 -3.84 0.53 -0.73
CA PRO A 30 -4.84 1.58 -0.90
C PRO A 30 -4.17 2.92 -1.08
N GLY A 31 -4.69 3.72 -1.98
CA GLY A 31 -4.09 5.02 -2.27
C GLY A 31 -4.96 5.88 -3.14
N GLY A 32 -4.43 7.02 -3.51
CA GLY A 32 -5.13 7.96 -4.35
C GLY A 32 -4.29 9.19 -4.66
N GLU A 33 -4.88 10.10 -5.37
CA GLU A 33 -4.21 11.34 -5.77
C GLU A 33 -4.23 12.36 -4.64
N ILE A 34 -3.25 13.24 -4.66
CA ILE A 34 -3.15 14.38 -3.75
C ILE A 34 -2.87 15.63 -4.58
N ASP A 35 -3.60 16.70 -4.30
CA ASP A 35 -3.35 17.99 -4.91
C ASP A 35 -2.30 18.77 -4.10
N ALA A 36 -1.61 19.68 -4.75
CA ALA A 36 -0.57 20.49 -4.13
C ALA A 36 -1.08 21.31 -2.92
N LYS A 37 -2.38 21.54 -2.86
CA LYS A 37 -3.02 22.31 -1.78
C LYS A 37 -3.32 21.48 -0.55
N ASP A 38 -3.32 20.16 -0.68
CA ASP A 38 -3.75 19.26 0.40
C ASP A 38 -2.61 18.97 1.37
N GLU A 39 -2.96 18.89 2.66
CA GLU A 39 -2.08 18.30 3.65
C GLU A 39 -2.14 16.78 3.49
N ALA A 40 -0.98 16.16 3.35
CA ALA A 40 -0.91 14.73 3.07
C ALA A 40 -1.64 13.87 4.11
N LYS A 41 -1.51 14.19 5.40
CA LYS A 41 -2.19 13.43 6.45
C LYS A 41 -3.72 13.52 6.36
N ASP A 42 -4.23 14.71 6.06
CA ASP A 42 -5.67 14.90 5.89
C ASP A 42 -6.18 14.08 4.69
N ARG A 43 -5.39 14.07 3.63
CA ARG A 43 -5.74 13.31 2.43
C ARG A 43 -5.71 11.81 2.67
N VAL A 44 -4.82 11.32 3.54
CA VAL A 44 -4.81 9.90 3.93
C VAL A 44 -6.15 9.48 4.53
N GLN A 45 -6.70 10.26 5.45
CA GLN A 45 -8.00 9.96 6.04
C GLN A 45 -9.12 9.97 5.00
N GLU A 46 -9.13 10.98 4.12
CA GLU A 46 -10.11 11.05 3.04
C GLU A 46 -10.04 9.83 2.13
N ILE A 47 -8.85 9.44 1.72
CA ILE A 47 -8.63 8.28 0.86
C ILE A 47 -9.14 7.01 1.53
N LEU A 48 -8.80 6.79 2.80
CA LEU A 48 -9.25 5.60 3.50
C LEU A 48 -10.77 5.51 3.56
N LEU A 49 -11.45 6.62 3.81
CA LEU A 49 -12.91 6.65 3.82
C LEU A 49 -13.49 6.42 2.43
N GLU A 50 -12.93 7.06 1.40
CA GLU A 50 -13.41 6.96 0.03
C GLU A 50 -13.16 5.59 -0.60
N VAL A 51 -11.97 5.04 -0.41
CA VAL A 51 -11.49 3.86 -1.14
C VAL A 51 -11.84 2.55 -0.44
N VAL A 52 -11.73 2.52 0.88
CA VAL A 52 -11.95 1.29 1.65
C VAL A 52 -12.95 1.43 2.79
N GLY A 53 -13.44 2.64 3.06
CA GLY A 53 -14.48 2.86 4.06
C GLY A 53 -14.04 2.65 5.50
N LEU A 54 -12.75 2.80 5.79
CA LEU A 54 -12.21 2.61 7.12
C LEU A 54 -11.78 3.94 7.74
N GLU A 55 -11.96 4.05 9.05
CA GLU A 55 -11.60 5.24 9.80
C GLU A 55 -10.17 5.18 10.29
N LEU A 56 -9.42 6.24 10.06
CA LEU A 56 -8.02 6.36 10.45
C LEU A 56 -7.88 6.58 11.96
N LEU A 57 -7.02 5.80 12.60
CA LEU A 57 -6.61 6.05 13.99
C LEU A 57 -5.29 6.82 14.04
N SER A 58 -4.33 6.42 13.25
CA SER A 58 -3.02 7.07 13.22
C SER A 58 -2.35 6.89 11.87
N ALA A 59 -1.51 7.84 11.49
CA ALA A 59 -0.75 7.79 10.27
C ALA A 59 0.65 8.36 10.48
N GLU A 60 1.64 7.75 9.81
CA GLU A 60 3.02 8.19 9.85
C GLU A 60 3.54 8.25 8.41
N HIS A 61 4.13 9.38 8.05
CA HIS A 61 4.78 9.53 6.75
C HIS A 61 6.11 8.79 6.76
N LEU A 62 6.28 7.80 5.90
CA LEU A 62 7.50 6.99 5.84
C LEU A 62 8.52 7.54 4.85
N GLY A 63 8.08 8.23 3.83
CA GLY A 63 8.95 8.77 2.80
C GLY A 63 8.26 8.81 1.44
N SER A 64 9.05 9.07 0.42
CA SER A 64 8.57 9.18 -0.97
C SER A 64 9.33 8.22 -1.85
N VAL A 65 8.66 7.65 -2.84
CA VAL A 65 9.29 6.88 -3.90
C VAL A 65 8.95 7.47 -5.25
N ASN A 66 9.90 7.36 -6.18
CA ASN A 66 9.72 7.82 -7.55
C ASN A 66 9.74 6.63 -8.50
N HIS A 67 8.88 6.65 -9.48
CA HIS A 67 8.85 5.64 -10.54
C HIS A 67 8.74 6.34 -11.89
N LEU A 68 9.63 5.99 -12.81
CA LEU A 68 9.64 6.55 -14.14
C LEU A 68 8.99 5.58 -15.11
N PHE A 69 7.84 5.99 -15.64
CA PHE A 69 7.25 5.33 -16.81
C PHE A 69 7.85 5.94 -18.07
N THR A 70 7.58 5.34 -19.21
CA THR A 70 8.15 5.79 -20.49
C THR A 70 7.96 7.30 -20.74
N HIS A 71 6.80 7.84 -20.40
CA HIS A 71 6.47 9.24 -20.63
C HIS A 71 6.03 10.01 -19.40
N ARG A 72 6.19 9.43 -18.22
CA ARG A 72 5.60 10.01 -17.01
C ARG A 72 6.39 9.61 -15.77
N ARG A 73 6.61 10.57 -14.87
CA ARG A 73 7.16 10.31 -13.54
C ARG A 73 6.04 10.29 -12.52
N LEU A 74 6.01 9.24 -11.70
CA LEU A 74 5.10 9.11 -10.60
C LEU A 74 5.86 9.28 -9.29
N THR A 75 5.35 10.13 -8.40
CA THR A 75 5.85 10.24 -7.02
C THR A 75 4.78 9.73 -6.08
N LEU A 76 5.13 8.75 -5.25
CA LEU A 76 4.26 8.22 -4.21
C LEU A 76 4.75 8.68 -2.85
N GLU A 77 3.88 9.33 -2.10
CA GLU A 77 4.08 9.57 -0.68
C GLU A 77 3.58 8.34 0.06
N VAL A 78 4.45 7.69 0.82
CA VAL A 78 4.13 6.43 1.49
C VAL A 78 3.85 6.67 2.97
N PHE A 79 2.69 6.22 3.40
CA PHE A 79 2.25 6.33 4.79
C PHE A 79 2.03 4.95 5.40
N ARG A 80 2.39 4.81 6.67
CA ARG A 80 1.93 3.70 7.50
C ARG A 80 0.74 4.20 8.28
N ALA A 81 -0.36 3.47 8.25
CA ALA A 81 -1.58 3.86 8.94
C ALA A 81 -2.16 2.70 9.72
N HIS A 82 -2.88 3.03 10.78
CA HIS A 82 -3.61 2.07 11.61
C HIS A 82 -5.07 2.46 11.64
N VAL A 83 -5.94 1.47 11.56
CA VAL A 83 -7.40 1.66 11.63
C VAL A 83 -7.98 0.88 12.81
N ALA A 84 -9.19 1.25 13.21
CA ALA A 84 -9.89 0.57 14.29
C ALA A 84 -10.02 -0.93 13.99
N PRO A 85 -9.95 -1.80 15.02
CA PRO A 85 -10.06 -3.26 14.81
C PRO A 85 -11.42 -3.71 14.32
N LYS A 86 -12.41 -2.84 14.34
CA LYS A 86 -13.77 -3.10 13.87
C LYS A 86 -14.01 -2.37 12.55
N GLY A 87 -14.91 -2.91 11.76
CA GLY A 87 -15.29 -2.30 10.50
C GLY A 87 -14.91 -3.17 9.32
N ARG A 88 -15.82 -3.24 8.36
CA ARG A 88 -15.61 -3.99 7.13
C ARG A 88 -15.05 -3.07 6.06
N VAL A 89 -14.16 -3.62 5.26
CA VAL A 89 -13.67 -2.93 4.07
C VAL A 89 -14.83 -2.76 3.08
N LYS A 90 -15.07 -1.51 2.67
CA LYS A 90 -16.05 -1.17 1.64
C LYS A 90 -15.27 -0.63 0.46
N ARG A 91 -14.95 -1.52 -0.48
CA ARG A 91 -14.14 -1.16 -1.65
C ARG A 91 -14.88 -0.23 -2.60
N GLN A 92 -14.13 0.73 -3.16
CA GLN A 92 -14.56 1.57 -4.26
C GLN A 92 -13.45 1.55 -5.32
N GLY A 93 -13.79 1.11 -6.52
CA GLY A 93 -12.83 1.09 -7.63
C GLY A 93 -11.89 -0.10 -7.69
N PHE A 94 -11.98 -1.03 -6.75
CA PHE A 94 -11.20 -2.28 -6.72
C PHE A 94 -12.14 -3.47 -6.72
N ASP A 95 -11.70 -4.58 -7.32
CA ASP A 95 -12.56 -5.77 -7.40
C ASP A 95 -12.30 -6.81 -6.32
N ALA A 96 -11.23 -6.65 -5.55
CA ALA A 96 -10.91 -7.56 -4.45
C ALA A 96 -10.07 -6.88 -3.38
N HIS A 97 -10.03 -7.46 -2.19
CA HIS A 97 -9.11 -7.05 -1.15
C HIS A 97 -8.73 -8.25 -0.30
N LYS A 98 -7.56 -8.16 0.34
CA LYS A 98 -7.09 -9.17 1.30
C LYS A 98 -6.36 -8.47 2.43
N TRP A 99 -6.56 -8.98 3.64
CA TRP A 99 -5.68 -8.69 4.77
C TRP A 99 -4.58 -9.74 4.76
N VAL A 100 -3.35 -9.33 4.57
CA VAL A 100 -2.22 -10.22 4.30
C VAL A 100 -1.13 -10.00 5.34
N ALA A 101 -0.54 -11.09 5.83
CA ALA A 101 0.63 -10.97 6.69
C ALA A 101 1.74 -10.25 5.92
N PRO A 102 2.52 -9.36 6.56
CA PRO A 102 3.55 -8.59 5.84
C PRO A 102 4.50 -9.46 5.01
N GLU A 103 4.92 -10.59 5.53
CA GLU A 103 5.83 -11.50 4.84
C GLU A 103 5.21 -12.13 3.59
N SER A 104 3.90 -12.15 3.49
CA SER A 104 3.19 -12.73 2.34
C SER A 104 2.82 -11.69 1.28
N LEU A 105 3.03 -10.39 1.55
CA LEU A 105 2.70 -9.34 0.59
C LEU A 105 3.45 -9.51 -0.72
N LEU A 106 4.73 -9.89 -0.67
CA LEU A 106 5.55 -10.02 -1.87
C LEU A 106 5.13 -11.19 -2.76
N ASP A 107 4.28 -12.09 -2.26
CA ASP A 107 3.74 -13.20 -3.06
C ASP A 107 2.65 -12.72 -4.03
N LEU A 108 2.11 -11.53 -3.81
CA LEU A 108 1.11 -10.95 -4.69
C LEU A 108 1.78 -10.25 -5.87
N ALA A 109 1.09 -10.23 -7.01
CA ALA A 109 1.59 -9.54 -8.19
C ALA A 109 1.39 -8.03 -8.05
N HIS A 110 2.49 -7.29 -8.02
CA HIS A 110 2.49 -5.83 -7.86
C HIS A 110 3.14 -5.12 -9.05
N ALA A 111 2.69 -3.90 -9.32
CA ALA A 111 3.37 -3.01 -10.25
C ALA A 111 4.64 -2.42 -9.61
N GLY A 112 5.52 -1.86 -10.43
CA GLY A 112 6.78 -1.27 -9.97
C GLY A 112 6.64 -0.24 -8.85
N PRO A 113 5.73 0.74 -8.97
CA PRO A 113 5.54 1.72 -7.90
C PRO A 113 5.18 1.10 -6.56
N THR A 114 4.29 0.10 -6.56
CA THR A 114 3.91 -0.61 -5.33
C THR A 114 5.09 -1.36 -4.74
N ARG A 115 5.90 -2.01 -5.57
CA ARG A 115 7.11 -2.70 -5.10
C ARG A 115 8.08 -1.74 -4.42
N LYS A 116 8.26 -0.55 -4.98
CA LYS A 116 9.10 0.48 -4.38
C LYS A 116 8.55 0.96 -3.05
N ALA A 117 7.23 1.14 -2.94
CA ALA A 117 6.59 1.52 -1.69
C ALA A 117 6.80 0.44 -0.63
N LEU A 118 6.64 -0.83 -0.98
CA LEU A 118 6.88 -1.94 -0.06
C LEU A 118 8.34 -2.01 0.38
N ALA A 119 9.27 -1.74 -0.53
CA ALA A 119 10.69 -1.68 -0.20
C ALA A 119 11.00 -0.57 0.82
N LEU A 120 10.35 0.58 0.66
CA LEU A 120 10.50 1.69 1.61
C LEU A 120 10.03 1.30 3.02
N VAL A 121 9.00 0.47 3.11
CA VAL A 121 8.51 -0.06 4.40
C VAL A 121 9.43 -1.15 4.95
N GLY A 122 10.35 -1.67 4.15
CA GLY A 122 11.29 -2.72 4.56
C GLY A 122 10.99 -4.09 3.97
N LEU A 123 10.06 -4.18 3.03
CA LEU A 123 9.64 -5.44 2.41
C LEU A 123 10.18 -5.53 0.98
N THR A 124 11.19 -6.34 0.78
CA THR A 124 11.75 -6.63 -0.54
C THR A 124 12.05 -8.11 -0.65
N ASP A 125 12.12 -8.63 -1.88
CA ASP A 125 12.54 -10.01 -2.11
C ASP A 125 13.91 -10.27 -1.52
N GLU A 126 14.81 -9.32 -1.67
CA GLU A 126 16.16 -9.40 -1.12
C GLU A 126 16.15 -9.41 0.40
N THR A 127 15.35 -8.52 1.02
CA THR A 127 15.20 -8.45 2.47
C THR A 127 14.62 -9.76 3.01
N SER A 128 13.60 -10.29 2.36
CA SER A 128 12.99 -11.57 2.73
C SER A 128 14.01 -12.71 2.64
N ALA A 129 14.79 -12.74 1.58
CA ALA A 129 15.84 -13.77 1.40
C ALA A 129 16.91 -13.67 2.46
N ARG A 130 17.33 -12.47 2.83
CA ARG A 130 18.33 -12.27 3.90
C ARG A 130 17.78 -12.71 5.25
N THR A 131 16.54 -12.41 5.55
CA THR A 131 15.89 -12.81 6.80
C THR A 131 15.80 -14.33 6.87
N ALA A 132 15.38 -14.98 5.79
CA ALA A 132 15.30 -16.44 5.72
C ALA A 132 16.68 -17.07 5.92
N ARG A 133 17.72 -16.54 5.31
CA ARG A 133 19.10 -17.03 5.47
C ARG A 133 19.60 -16.88 6.89
N LYS A 134 19.33 -15.75 7.54
CA LYS A 134 19.70 -15.55 8.93
C LYS A 134 19.03 -16.55 9.85
N ASN A 135 17.75 -16.82 9.62
CA ASN A 135 17.01 -17.78 10.42
C ASN A 135 17.55 -19.19 10.23
N ASN A 136 17.96 -19.54 9.02
CA ASN A 136 18.54 -20.84 8.72
C ASN A 136 19.97 -21.00 9.26
N ALA A 137 20.67 -19.90 9.44
CA ALA A 137 22.05 -19.92 9.97
C ALA A 137 22.11 -20.07 11.50
N LYS A 138 20.97 -19.96 12.16
CA LYS A 138 20.89 -20.15 13.61
C LYS A 138 20.43 -21.55 13.93
#